data_908172038b9262863b9c1c39ad5bb621
#
_entry.id   908172038b9262863b9c1c39ad5bb621
#
_cell.length_a   1.000
_cell.length_b   1.000
_cell.length_c   1.000
_cell.angle_alpha   90.00
_cell.angle_beta   90.00
_cell.angle_gamma   90.00
#
_symmetry.space_group_name_H-M   'P 1'
#
loop_
_entity.id
_entity.type
_entity.pdbx_description
1 polymer ?
#
loop_
_entity_poly.entity_id
_entity_poly.type
_entity_poly.pdbx_seq_one_letter_code
_entity_poly.pdbx_strand_id
1 'polypeptide(L)'
;RPDSVQRLKLGAKRDGTLTAIHLESYGTAGTGTGAGTGGPAQNMYSCPNILTEESDVFTHAGPAAAFRAPGHPQGCFALEQLIDELAERLKIDPLALRDKIDESPARREERRVGAERMSWSRRHAPGADKSVVKRGIGVAQAVWYRLINLDSSCEVRITRDGSVELLSGVQDIGGGIRTALAQVVAQELGLRPADITIRIGDTSYPGGPASGGSMTTGSISPAARNAAWIVKQQMLEQVASALSTSADKLVLRDGHVLIYDAAQNGTEEKGK
;
A
#
# COMPACT_ATOMS: atom_id res chain seq x y z
N ARG A 1 -16.81 -7.25 11.39
CA ARG A 1 -16.15 -8.36 10.69
C ARG A 1 -16.91 -9.64 10.94
N PRO A 2 -17.07 -10.54 9.95
CA PRO A 2 -17.63 -11.87 10.18
C PRO A 2 -16.72 -12.69 11.10
N ASP A 3 -17.32 -13.59 11.87
CA ASP A 3 -16.59 -14.58 12.64
C ASP A 3 -16.05 -15.67 11.71
N SER A 4 -15.01 -16.36 12.15
CA SER A 4 -14.49 -17.51 11.43
C SER A 4 -13.92 -18.56 12.39
N VAL A 5 -14.08 -19.82 12.00
CA VAL A 5 -13.38 -20.96 12.60
C VAL A 5 -12.35 -21.43 11.61
N GLN A 6 -11.09 -21.49 12.02
CA GLN A 6 -9.99 -21.83 11.14
C GLN A 6 -9.21 -23.02 11.72
N ARG A 7 -8.93 -23.99 10.86
CA ARG A 7 -8.05 -25.14 11.14
C ARG A 7 -6.86 -25.06 10.20
N LEU A 8 -5.67 -24.88 10.76
CA LEU A 8 -4.45 -24.78 10.01
C LEU A 8 -3.51 -25.93 10.34
N LYS A 9 -2.78 -26.39 9.31
CA LYS A 9 -1.67 -27.31 9.42
C LYS A 9 -0.48 -26.75 8.66
N LEU A 10 0.70 -26.81 9.26
CA LEU A 10 1.97 -26.47 8.60
C LEU A 10 2.87 -27.71 8.53
N GLY A 11 3.48 -27.90 7.37
CA GLY A 11 4.61 -28.78 7.17
C GLY A 11 5.90 -27.96 7.06
N ALA A 12 6.93 -28.35 7.76
CA ALA A 12 8.25 -27.72 7.66
C ALA A 12 9.39 -28.72 7.85
N LYS A 13 10.52 -28.41 7.24
CA LYS A 13 11.79 -29.11 7.54
C LYS A 13 12.32 -28.65 8.90
N ARG A 14 13.26 -29.40 9.47
CA ARG A 14 13.89 -29.05 10.76
C ARG A 14 14.61 -27.71 10.75
N ASP A 15 15.04 -27.25 9.60
CA ASP A 15 15.68 -25.96 9.40
C ASP A 15 14.70 -24.77 9.27
N GLY A 16 13.38 -25.01 9.37
CA GLY A 16 12.33 -24.01 9.28
C GLY A 16 11.79 -23.77 7.85
N THR A 17 12.33 -24.43 6.82
CA THR A 17 11.80 -24.31 5.46
C THR A 17 10.39 -24.88 5.38
N LEU A 18 9.40 -24.07 5.00
CA LEU A 18 8.02 -24.52 4.83
C LEU A 18 7.92 -25.50 3.66
N THR A 19 7.12 -26.54 3.83
CA THR A 19 6.84 -27.57 2.82
C THR A 19 5.38 -27.64 2.44
N ALA A 20 4.47 -27.30 3.34
CA ALA A 20 3.03 -27.25 3.06
C ALA A 20 2.30 -26.30 4.02
N ILE A 21 1.24 -25.68 3.53
CA ILE A 21 0.24 -24.95 4.33
C ILE A 21 -1.13 -25.49 3.95
N HIS A 22 -1.93 -25.92 4.93
CA HIS A 22 -3.32 -26.29 4.74
C HIS A 22 -4.20 -25.46 5.68
N LEU A 23 -5.14 -24.73 5.10
CA LEU A 23 -6.17 -23.95 5.81
C LEU A 23 -7.55 -24.51 5.46
N GLU A 24 -8.32 -24.90 6.45
CA GLU A 24 -9.75 -25.12 6.37
C GLU A 24 -10.46 -24.03 7.18
N SER A 25 -11.40 -23.30 6.56
CA SER A 25 -12.07 -22.16 7.19
C SER A 25 -13.57 -22.20 6.97
N TYR A 26 -14.31 -21.90 8.04
CA TYR A 26 -15.75 -21.66 8.02
C TYR A 26 -16.01 -20.24 8.51
N GLY A 27 -16.57 -19.40 7.64
CA GLY A 27 -16.86 -17.99 7.94
C GLY A 27 -18.37 -17.72 8.01
N THR A 28 -18.83 -16.88 8.93
CA THR A 28 -20.22 -16.45 8.97
C THR A 28 -20.50 -15.47 7.82
N ALA A 29 -21.49 -15.77 6.99
CA ALA A 29 -21.87 -14.98 5.82
C ALA A 29 -23.11 -14.12 6.06
N GLY A 30 -23.87 -14.39 7.12
CA GLY A 30 -25.23 -13.86 7.23
C GLY A 30 -26.07 -14.38 6.09
N THR A 31 -26.76 -13.49 5.36
CA THR A 31 -27.50 -13.79 4.14
C THR A 31 -26.73 -13.51 2.84
N GLY A 32 -25.42 -13.29 2.92
CA GLY A 32 -24.54 -12.95 1.80
C GLY A 32 -23.32 -13.85 1.70
N THR A 33 -22.20 -13.30 1.25
CA THR A 33 -20.89 -13.99 1.17
C THR A 33 -20.06 -13.69 2.41
N GLY A 34 -19.23 -14.66 2.84
CA GLY A 34 -18.35 -14.52 4.01
C GLY A 34 -17.07 -13.73 3.73
N ALA A 35 -16.13 -13.83 4.64
CA ALA A 35 -14.94 -12.98 4.61
C ALA A 35 -13.78 -13.50 3.78
N GLY A 36 -13.71 -14.78 3.45
CA GLY A 36 -12.56 -15.39 2.78
C GLY A 36 -11.25 -15.19 3.59
N THR A 37 -10.85 -16.16 4.41
CA THR A 37 -9.68 -16.01 5.30
C THR A 37 -8.39 -16.57 4.72
N GLY A 38 -8.44 -17.21 3.54
CA GLY A 38 -7.31 -17.91 2.91
C GLY A 38 -6.21 -17.01 2.34
N GLY A 39 -6.52 -15.76 2.04
CA GLY A 39 -5.56 -14.84 1.42
C GLY A 39 -4.19 -14.76 2.10
N PRO A 40 -4.08 -14.61 3.42
CA PRO A 40 -2.79 -14.62 4.09
C PRO A 40 -1.99 -15.91 3.94
N ALA A 41 -2.65 -17.07 4.00
CA ALA A 41 -1.99 -18.37 3.79
C ALA A 41 -1.40 -18.49 2.38
N GLN A 42 -2.06 -17.90 1.39
CA GLN A 42 -1.63 -17.95 -0.01
C GLN A 42 -0.52 -16.93 -0.33
N ASN A 43 -0.43 -15.81 0.36
CA ASN A 43 0.33 -14.65 -0.12
C ASN A 43 1.39 -14.12 0.86
N MET A 44 1.41 -14.58 2.12
CA MET A 44 2.30 -13.98 3.12
C MET A 44 3.68 -14.64 3.14
N TYR A 45 3.73 -15.94 3.04
CA TYR A 45 4.96 -16.72 3.15
C TYR A 45 5.19 -17.59 1.93
N SER A 46 6.45 -17.72 1.53
CA SER A 46 6.81 -18.63 0.44
C SER A 46 6.64 -20.09 0.87
N CYS A 47 5.77 -20.81 0.17
CA CYS A 47 5.54 -22.24 0.42
C CYS A 47 5.18 -22.96 -0.89
N PRO A 48 5.80 -24.11 -1.19
CA PRO A 48 5.58 -24.80 -2.46
C PRO A 48 4.22 -25.49 -2.58
N ASN A 49 3.57 -25.80 -1.46
CA ASN A 49 2.28 -26.49 -1.46
C ASN A 49 1.32 -25.76 -0.52
N ILE A 50 0.28 -25.17 -1.08
CA ILE A 50 -0.74 -24.45 -0.33
C ILE A 50 -2.12 -24.97 -0.74
N LEU A 51 -2.92 -25.37 0.25
CA LEU A 51 -4.32 -25.68 0.09
C LEU A 51 -5.16 -24.82 1.01
N THR A 52 -6.14 -24.12 0.44
CA THR A 52 -7.14 -23.37 1.21
C THR A 52 -8.53 -23.85 0.84
N GLU A 53 -9.31 -24.24 1.85
CA GLU A 53 -10.70 -24.68 1.75
C GLU A 53 -11.54 -23.73 2.58
N GLU A 54 -12.41 -22.96 1.92
CA GLU A 54 -13.19 -21.91 2.55
C GLU A 54 -14.68 -22.15 2.33
N SER A 55 -15.45 -22.13 3.42
CA SER A 55 -16.90 -22.32 3.40
C SER A 55 -17.61 -21.15 4.05
N ASP A 56 -18.56 -20.57 3.33
CA ASP A 56 -19.44 -19.55 3.85
C ASP A 56 -20.64 -20.20 4.54
N VAL A 57 -20.88 -19.84 5.81
CA VAL A 57 -21.98 -20.37 6.60
C VAL A 57 -23.09 -19.32 6.69
N PHE A 58 -24.26 -19.64 6.11
CA PHE A 58 -25.43 -18.80 6.23
C PHE A 58 -25.94 -18.76 7.66
N THR A 59 -26.27 -17.57 8.14
CA THR A 59 -26.81 -17.34 9.48
C THR A 59 -27.98 -16.34 9.43
N HIS A 60 -28.77 -16.26 10.50
CA HIS A 60 -29.86 -15.29 10.63
C HIS A 60 -29.37 -13.87 10.95
N ALA A 61 -28.29 -13.46 10.34
CA ALA A 61 -27.72 -12.11 10.44
C ALA A 61 -27.81 -11.38 9.10
N GLY A 62 -27.66 -10.07 9.12
CA GLY A 62 -27.49 -9.30 7.87
C GLY A 62 -26.28 -9.81 7.07
N PRO A 63 -26.18 -9.49 5.76
CA PRO A 63 -25.08 -9.93 4.93
C PRO A 63 -23.75 -9.42 5.49
N ALA A 64 -22.74 -10.27 5.47
CA ALA A 64 -21.40 -9.88 5.83
C ALA A 64 -20.91 -8.75 4.91
N ALA A 65 -20.30 -7.73 5.49
CA ALA A 65 -19.83 -6.57 4.76
C ALA A 65 -18.33 -6.40 4.86
N ALA A 66 -17.74 -5.88 3.78
CA ALA A 66 -16.34 -5.55 3.72
C ALA A 66 -15.98 -4.50 4.79
N PHE A 67 -14.98 -4.79 5.59
CA PHE A 67 -14.38 -3.85 6.54
C PHE A 67 -12.86 -3.95 6.42
N ARG A 68 -12.14 -2.85 6.45
CA ARG A 68 -10.68 -2.68 6.22
C ARG A 68 -9.90 -4.01 6.13
N ALA A 69 -9.38 -4.34 4.95
CA ALA A 69 -8.70 -5.61 4.62
C ALA A 69 -9.58 -6.86 4.87
N PRO A 70 -10.72 -7.06 4.15
CA PRO A 70 -11.63 -8.19 4.38
C PRO A 70 -10.89 -9.53 4.39
N GLY A 71 -11.16 -10.35 5.42
CA GLY A 71 -10.56 -11.68 5.61
C GLY A 71 -9.12 -11.69 6.15
N HIS A 72 -8.32 -10.66 5.86
CA HIS A 72 -6.90 -10.65 6.24
C HIS A 72 -6.65 -10.60 7.74
N PRO A 73 -7.32 -9.77 8.56
CA PRO A 73 -7.12 -9.80 10.00
C PRO A 73 -7.40 -11.16 10.63
N GLN A 74 -8.47 -11.83 10.19
CA GLN A 74 -8.82 -13.16 10.69
C GLN A 74 -7.78 -14.19 10.25
N GLY A 75 -7.43 -14.22 8.95
CA GLY A 75 -6.45 -15.16 8.41
C GLY A 75 -5.04 -14.93 8.95
N CYS A 76 -4.60 -13.68 9.08
CA CYS A 76 -3.31 -13.36 9.69
C CYS A 76 -3.26 -13.78 11.16
N PHE A 77 -4.33 -13.55 11.91
CA PHE A 77 -4.40 -13.93 13.33
C PHE A 77 -4.11 -15.40 13.54
N ALA A 78 -4.74 -16.28 12.76
CA ALA A 78 -4.56 -17.71 12.89
C ALA A 78 -3.17 -18.17 12.35
N LEU A 79 -2.78 -17.67 11.17
CA LEU A 79 -1.51 -18.05 10.55
C LEU A 79 -0.29 -17.64 11.39
N GLU A 80 -0.28 -16.43 11.90
CA GLU A 80 0.85 -15.89 12.66
C GLU A 80 1.06 -16.60 14.01
N GLN A 81 -0.02 -17.02 14.66
CA GLN A 81 0.09 -17.87 15.86
C GLN A 81 0.70 -19.22 15.51
N LEU A 82 0.28 -19.85 14.42
CA LEU A 82 0.83 -21.13 14.01
C LEU A 82 2.30 -21.04 13.58
N ILE A 83 2.73 -19.92 13.00
CA ILE A 83 4.16 -19.64 12.72
C ILE A 83 4.95 -19.50 14.03
N ASP A 84 4.41 -18.87 15.05
CA ASP A 84 5.07 -18.80 16.37
C ASP A 84 5.16 -20.17 17.04
N GLU A 85 4.09 -20.98 16.99
CA GLU A 85 4.15 -22.37 17.47
C GLU A 85 5.18 -23.21 16.73
N LEU A 86 5.29 -23.04 15.41
CA LEU A 86 6.31 -23.72 14.61
C LEU A 86 7.73 -23.31 15.05
N ALA A 87 7.95 -22.01 15.24
CA ALA A 87 9.23 -21.47 15.73
C ALA A 87 9.62 -22.08 17.08
N GLU A 88 8.67 -22.16 18.02
CA GLU A 88 8.90 -22.77 19.33
C GLU A 88 9.25 -24.26 19.21
N ARG A 89 8.49 -25.03 18.42
CA ARG A 89 8.74 -26.46 18.22
C ARG A 89 10.09 -26.75 17.57
N LEU A 90 10.53 -25.88 16.66
CA LEU A 90 11.82 -25.99 15.99
C LEU A 90 12.96 -25.38 16.80
N LYS A 91 12.66 -24.67 17.90
CA LYS A 91 13.63 -23.89 18.70
C LYS A 91 14.36 -22.84 17.87
N ILE A 92 13.65 -22.21 16.94
CA ILE A 92 14.12 -21.10 16.11
C ILE A 92 13.48 -19.82 16.65
N ASP A 93 14.24 -18.72 16.66
CA ASP A 93 13.66 -17.43 17.02
C ASP A 93 12.53 -17.04 16.03
N PRO A 94 11.35 -16.56 16.49
CA PRO A 94 10.23 -16.21 15.62
C PRO A 94 10.55 -15.19 14.53
N LEU A 95 11.45 -14.24 14.77
CA LEU A 95 11.90 -13.31 13.74
C LEU A 95 12.83 -14.00 12.73
N ALA A 96 13.77 -14.82 13.21
CA ALA A 96 14.65 -15.57 12.34
C ALA A 96 13.90 -16.55 11.45
N LEU A 97 12.83 -17.21 11.96
CA LEU A 97 11.97 -18.04 11.14
C LEU A 97 11.29 -17.22 10.04
N ARG A 98 10.71 -16.06 10.37
CA ARG A 98 10.06 -15.17 9.41
C ARG A 98 11.03 -14.64 8.36
N ASP A 99 12.26 -14.29 8.74
CA ASP A 99 13.30 -13.86 7.80
C ASP A 99 13.68 -14.94 6.80
N LYS A 100 13.55 -16.20 7.19
CA LYS A 100 13.81 -17.34 6.32
C LYS A 100 12.69 -17.62 5.33
N ILE A 101 11.42 -17.51 5.77
CA ILE A 101 10.26 -17.90 4.97
C ILE A 101 9.59 -16.75 4.24
N ASP A 102 10.05 -15.51 4.45
CA ASP A 102 9.54 -14.29 3.83
C ASP A 102 10.64 -13.58 3.04
N GLU A 103 10.51 -13.57 1.73
CA GLU A 103 11.48 -13.00 0.79
C GLU A 103 11.39 -11.47 0.64
N SER A 104 10.40 -10.82 1.26
CA SER A 104 10.20 -9.37 1.13
C SER A 104 11.31 -8.55 1.81
N PRO A 105 12.13 -7.78 1.06
CA PRO A 105 13.14 -6.92 1.66
C PRO A 105 12.55 -5.85 2.59
N ALA A 106 11.38 -5.30 2.21
CA ALA A 106 10.69 -4.30 3.01
C ALA A 106 10.27 -4.86 4.37
N ARG A 107 9.61 -6.03 4.39
CA ARG A 107 9.19 -6.65 5.66
C ARG A 107 10.38 -7.12 6.50
N ARG A 108 11.48 -7.52 5.89
CA ARG A 108 12.72 -7.83 6.62
C ARG A 108 13.24 -6.60 7.35
N GLU A 109 13.28 -5.46 6.69
CA GLU A 109 13.71 -4.20 7.32
C GLU A 109 12.72 -3.75 8.41
N GLU A 110 11.43 -3.88 8.19
CA GLU A 110 10.40 -3.61 9.20
C GLU A 110 10.59 -4.47 10.46
N ARG A 111 10.88 -5.77 10.29
CA ARG A 111 11.19 -6.69 11.41
C ARG A 111 12.46 -6.27 12.15
N ARG A 112 13.51 -5.90 11.42
CA ARG A 112 14.77 -5.43 12.01
C ARG A 112 14.55 -4.19 12.87
N VAL A 113 13.92 -3.16 12.31
CA VAL A 113 13.63 -1.91 13.03
C VAL A 113 12.66 -2.14 14.19
N GLY A 114 11.64 -2.98 13.99
CA GLY A 114 10.69 -3.35 15.04
C GLY A 114 11.36 -4.07 16.20
N ALA A 115 12.23 -5.04 15.91
CA ALA A 115 12.98 -5.80 16.91
C ALA A 115 13.88 -4.90 17.76
N GLU A 116 14.58 -3.96 17.14
CA GLU A 116 15.43 -2.98 17.83
C GLU A 116 14.59 -2.10 18.77
N ARG A 117 13.52 -1.48 18.26
CA ARG A 117 12.67 -0.56 19.02
C ARG A 117 11.94 -1.24 20.17
N MET A 118 11.54 -2.51 20.00
CA MET A 118 10.87 -3.32 21.02
C MET A 118 11.83 -4.01 21.99
N SER A 119 13.15 -3.85 21.80
CA SER A 119 14.17 -4.56 22.58
C SER A 119 13.93 -6.08 22.55
N TRP A 120 13.75 -6.65 21.35
CA TRP A 120 13.42 -8.07 21.14
C TRP A 120 14.37 -9.03 21.85
N SER A 121 15.64 -8.71 21.93
CA SER A 121 16.66 -9.50 22.62
C SER A 121 16.41 -9.67 24.14
N ARG A 122 15.55 -8.83 24.73
CA ARG A 122 15.13 -8.90 26.14
C ARG A 122 13.86 -9.72 26.35
N ARG A 123 13.33 -10.31 25.28
CA ARG A 123 12.12 -11.15 25.34
C ARG A 123 12.36 -12.36 26.24
N HIS A 124 11.44 -12.59 27.15
CA HIS A 124 11.43 -13.82 27.95
C HIS A 124 10.96 -15.01 27.10
N ALA A 125 11.48 -16.19 27.39
CA ALA A 125 10.96 -17.42 26.83
C ALA A 125 9.47 -17.60 27.22
N PRO A 126 8.66 -18.27 26.39
CA PRO A 126 7.27 -18.57 26.72
C PRO A 126 7.14 -19.22 28.11
N GLY A 127 6.23 -18.71 28.93
CA GLY A 127 6.00 -19.21 30.28
C GLY A 127 7.11 -18.96 31.32
N ALA A 128 8.17 -18.22 30.99
CA ALA A 128 9.27 -17.93 31.92
C ALA A 128 8.88 -16.93 33.03
N ASP A 129 7.95 -16.00 32.74
CA ASP A 129 7.48 -15.04 33.73
C ASP A 129 6.60 -15.73 34.77
N LYS A 130 7.08 -15.80 36.00
CA LYS A 130 6.37 -16.39 37.17
C LYS A 130 5.66 -15.37 38.05
N SER A 131 5.74 -14.07 37.70
CA SER A 131 5.10 -12.99 38.41
C SER A 131 3.55 -13.07 38.35
N VAL A 132 2.86 -12.38 39.23
CA VAL A 132 1.38 -12.29 39.21
C VAL A 132 0.90 -11.62 37.93
N VAL A 133 1.59 -10.55 37.52
CA VAL A 133 1.33 -9.86 36.23
C VAL A 133 2.24 -10.45 35.19
N LYS A 134 1.67 -11.20 34.26
CA LYS A 134 2.42 -11.76 33.12
C LYS A 134 2.73 -10.70 32.08
N ARG A 135 3.96 -10.69 31.58
CA ARG A 135 4.41 -9.82 30.51
C ARG A 135 5.02 -10.65 29.38
N GLY A 136 4.76 -10.23 28.15
CA GLY A 136 5.29 -10.88 26.97
C GLY A 136 5.45 -9.89 25.82
N ILE A 137 6.34 -10.19 24.89
CA ILE A 137 6.51 -9.50 23.62
C ILE A 137 6.26 -10.52 22.53
N GLY A 138 5.39 -10.20 21.59
CA GLY A 138 5.10 -11.01 20.43
C GLY A 138 5.36 -10.24 19.14
N VAL A 139 5.45 -10.96 18.03
CA VAL A 139 5.56 -10.41 16.70
C VAL A 139 4.49 -11.04 15.80
N ALA A 140 3.86 -10.22 14.98
CA ALA A 140 3.00 -10.67 13.89
C ALA A 140 3.18 -9.73 12.71
N GLN A 141 2.97 -10.24 11.52
CA GLN A 141 2.96 -9.43 10.31
C GLN A 141 1.66 -9.60 9.56
N ALA A 142 1.40 -8.66 8.64
CA ALA A 142 0.22 -8.69 7.79
C ALA A 142 0.59 -8.19 6.40
N VAL A 143 -0.21 -8.55 5.43
CA VAL A 143 -0.09 -8.08 4.05
C VAL A 143 -1.46 -7.67 3.55
N TRP A 144 -1.49 -6.69 2.64
CA TRP A 144 -2.63 -6.39 1.81
C TRP A 144 -2.18 -6.23 0.37
N TYR A 145 -3.05 -6.55 -0.57
CA TYR A 145 -2.75 -6.46 -2.00
C TYR A 145 -2.57 -5.03 -2.46
N ARG A 146 -1.82 -4.85 -3.52
CA ARG A 146 -1.88 -3.67 -4.36
C ARG A 146 -2.84 -3.95 -5.50
N LEU A 147 -4.04 -3.41 -5.42
CA LEU A 147 -5.01 -3.45 -6.50
C LEU A 147 -4.85 -2.22 -7.39
N ILE A 148 -4.96 -2.41 -8.71
CA ILE A 148 -4.81 -1.34 -9.69
C ILE A 148 -5.97 -1.44 -10.68
N ASN A 149 -6.59 -0.29 -10.97
CA ASN A 149 -7.52 -0.11 -12.08
C ASN A 149 -6.81 0.70 -13.17
N LEU A 150 -6.57 0.08 -14.32
CA LEU A 150 -5.86 0.71 -15.44
C LEU A 150 -6.72 1.74 -16.21
N ASP A 151 -8.04 1.70 -16.06
CA ASP A 151 -8.98 2.63 -16.69
C ASP A 151 -9.11 3.96 -15.93
N SER A 152 -8.13 4.29 -15.11
CA SER A 152 -8.12 5.52 -14.32
C SER A 152 -7.64 6.71 -15.15
N SER A 153 -8.40 7.79 -15.10
CA SER A 153 -8.10 9.02 -15.82
C SER A 153 -8.27 10.27 -14.96
N CYS A 154 -7.57 11.33 -15.31
CA CYS A 154 -7.73 12.65 -14.72
C CYS A 154 -7.33 13.72 -15.73
N GLU A 155 -7.69 14.95 -15.43
CA GLU A 155 -7.32 16.12 -16.20
C GLU A 155 -6.50 17.06 -15.33
N VAL A 156 -5.41 17.61 -15.87
CA VAL A 156 -4.64 18.69 -15.25
C VAL A 156 -4.76 19.92 -16.16
N ARG A 157 -5.10 21.05 -15.56
CA ARG A 157 -5.25 22.35 -16.23
C ARG A 157 -4.30 23.37 -15.64
N ILE A 158 -3.64 24.15 -16.50
CA ILE A 158 -2.97 25.40 -16.14
C ILE A 158 -3.80 26.51 -16.75
N THR A 159 -4.32 27.42 -15.92
CA THR A 159 -5.16 28.53 -16.37
C THR A 159 -4.31 29.75 -16.72
N ARG A 160 -4.94 30.76 -17.32
CA ARG A 160 -4.21 31.98 -17.80
C ARG A 160 -3.59 32.81 -16.66
N ASP A 161 -4.12 32.69 -15.45
CA ASP A 161 -3.59 33.36 -14.25
C ASP A 161 -2.49 32.55 -13.54
N GLY A 162 -2.09 31.40 -14.13
CA GLY A 162 -1.06 30.52 -13.59
C GLY A 162 -1.57 29.53 -12.55
N SER A 163 -2.86 29.52 -12.21
CA SER A 163 -3.41 28.54 -11.26
C SER A 163 -3.42 27.13 -11.90
N VAL A 164 -3.20 26.12 -11.06
CA VAL A 164 -3.16 24.73 -11.48
C VAL A 164 -4.26 23.93 -10.80
N GLU A 165 -5.04 23.19 -11.59
CA GLU A 165 -6.12 22.34 -11.13
C GLU A 165 -5.93 20.89 -11.61
N LEU A 166 -6.29 19.93 -10.75
CA LEU A 166 -6.49 18.53 -11.13
C LEU A 166 -7.95 18.16 -10.92
N LEU A 167 -8.57 17.51 -11.92
CA LEU A 167 -9.94 17.05 -11.92
C LEU A 167 -9.99 15.52 -12.06
N SER A 168 -10.74 14.84 -11.19
CA SER A 168 -11.02 13.40 -11.28
C SER A 168 -12.30 13.04 -10.52
N GLY A 169 -13.03 12.04 -11.00
CA GLY A 169 -14.22 11.49 -10.34
C GLY A 169 -13.94 10.63 -9.11
N VAL A 170 -12.68 10.43 -8.71
CA VAL A 170 -12.33 9.67 -7.51
C VAL A 170 -12.86 10.33 -6.24
N GLN A 171 -13.10 9.51 -5.20
CA GLN A 171 -13.64 9.96 -3.92
C GLN A 171 -12.55 9.97 -2.84
N ASP A 172 -12.63 10.92 -1.91
CA ASP A 172 -11.81 10.90 -0.69
C ASP A 172 -12.66 10.41 0.49
N ILE A 173 -12.36 9.22 0.96
CA ILE A 173 -13.00 8.60 2.11
C ILE A 173 -12.18 8.78 3.41
N GLY A 174 -11.30 9.77 3.46
CA GLY A 174 -10.36 10.00 4.56
C GLY A 174 -8.99 9.38 4.34
N GLY A 175 -8.71 8.88 3.11
CA GLY A 175 -7.42 8.28 2.74
C GLY A 175 -6.32 9.27 2.37
N GLY A 176 -6.63 10.57 2.31
CA GLY A 176 -5.66 11.62 1.97
C GLY A 176 -5.37 11.72 0.47
N ILE A 177 -6.29 11.28 -0.39
CA ILE A 177 -6.09 11.29 -1.85
C ILE A 177 -5.87 12.70 -2.39
N ARG A 178 -6.55 13.73 -1.83
CA ARG A 178 -6.33 15.12 -2.23
C ARG A 178 -4.88 15.53 -2.04
N THR A 179 -4.31 15.24 -0.90
CA THR A 179 -2.91 15.54 -0.59
C THR A 179 -1.96 14.76 -1.50
N ALA A 180 -2.21 13.47 -1.71
CA ALA A 180 -1.39 12.63 -2.57
C ALA A 180 -1.37 13.15 -4.03
N LEU A 181 -2.53 13.51 -4.58
CA LEU A 181 -2.63 14.05 -5.94
C LEU A 181 -1.95 15.42 -6.05
N ALA A 182 -2.12 16.29 -5.04
CA ALA A 182 -1.44 17.58 -5.01
C ALA A 182 0.08 17.42 -5.03
N GLN A 183 0.62 16.48 -4.24
CA GLN A 183 2.05 16.16 -4.22
C GLN A 183 2.56 15.67 -5.58
N VAL A 184 1.81 14.76 -6.23
CA VAL A 184 2.21 14.20 -7.53
C VAL A 184 2.26 15.28 -8.61
N VAL A 185 1.23 16.13 -8.70
CA VAL A 185 1.19 17.22 -9.70
C VAL A 185 2.25 18.27 -9.40
N ALA A 186 2.37 18.68 -8.14
CA ALA A 186 3.35 19.66 -7.70
C ALA A 186 4.79 19.22 -8.02
N GLN A 187 5.12 17.96 -7.75
CA GLN A 187 6.43 17.40 -8.05
C GLN A 187 6.74 17.44 -9.55
N GLU A 188 5.76 17.13 -10.41
CA GLU A 188 5.95 17.14 -11.86
C GLU A 188 6.09 18.56 -12.44
N LEU A 189 5.39 19.54 -11.84
CA LEU A 189 5.36 20.93 -12.28
C LEU A 189 6.34 21.86 -11.54
N GLY A 190 7.14 21.36 -10.61
CA GLY A 190 8.05 22.19 -9.81
C GLY A 190 7.34 23.20 -8.93
N LEU A 191 6.19 22.81 -8.35
CA LEU A 191 5.35 23.65 -7.50
C LEU A 191 5.26 23.07 -6.08
N ARG A 192 4.65 23.81 -5.15
CA ARG A 192 4.30 23.28 -3.83
C ARG A 192 2.92 22.61 -3.88
N PRO A 193 2.66 21.58 -3.08
CA PRO A 193 1.32 20.96 -3.03
C PRO A 193 0.19 21.93 -2.71
N ALA A 194 0.47 23.01 -1.98
CA ALA A 194 -0.50 24.05 -1.64
C ALA A 194 -0.92 24.93 -2.84
N ASP A 195 -0.12 24.93 -3.91
CA ASP A 195 -0.38 25.70 -5.13
C ASP A 195 -1.30 24.93 -6.12
N ILE A 196 -1.67 23.67 -5.78
CA ILE A 196 -2.50 22.80 -6.63
C ILE A 196 -3.93 22.71 -6.08
N THR A 197 -4.90 23.08 -6.88
CA THR A 197 -6.32 22.89 -6.55
C THR A 197 -6.76 21.49 -6.98
N ILE A 198 -7.22 20.68 -6.02
CA ILE A 198 -7.70 19.31 -6.28
C ILE A 198 -9.23 19.29 -6.27
N ARG A 199 -9.82 19.03 -7.43
CA ARG A 199 -11.26 18.87 -7.65
C ARG A 199 -11.58 17.39 -7.89
N ILE A 200 -12.21 16.76 -6.89
CA ILE A 200 -12.59 15.33 -6.97
C ILE A 200 -13.98 15.13 -6.39
N GLY A 201 -14.58 13.99 -6.74
CA GLY A 201 -15.88 13.56 -6.22
C GLY A 201 -17.08 14.07 -7.03
N ASP A 202 -16.86 14.55 -8.23
CA ASP A 202 -17.90 14.93 -9.18
C ASP A 202 -17.94 13.95 -10.35
N THR A 203 -19.12 13.49 -10.71
CA THR A 203 -19.33 12.51 -11.78
C THR A 203 -19.15 13.09 -13.18
N SER A 204 -19.06 14.40 -13.31
CA SER A 204 -18.72 15.09 -14.56
C SER A 204 -17.23 15.09 -14.88
N TYR A 205 -16.38 14.76 -13.88
CA TYR A 205 -14.93 14.69 -14.04
C TYR A 205 -14.51 13.34 -14.64
N PRO A 206 -13.28 13.25 -15.19
CA PRO A 206 -12.75 12.01 -15.72
C PRO A 206 -12.84 10.85 -14.73
N GLY A 207 -13.23 9.67 -15.22
CA GLY A 207 -13.47 8.47 -14.40
C GLY A 207 -12.22 7.96 -13.68
N GLY A 208 -12.43 7.36 -12.52
CA GLY A 208 -11.38 6.74 -11.72
C GLY A 208 -11.88 5.52 -10.96
N PRO A 209 -11.01 4.84 -10.23
CA PRO A 209 -11.39 3.64 -9.49
C PRO A 209 -12.31 3.98 -8.31
N ALA A 210 -13.11 3.00 -7.93
CA ALA A 210 -13.87 3.07 -6.68
C ALA A 210 -12.94 3.19 -5.47
N SER A 211 -13.42 3.84 -4.41
CA SER A 211 -12.68 3.94 -3.13
C SER A 211 -12.88 2.69 -2.28
N GLY A 212 -12.21 1.61 -2.67
CA GLY A 212 -12.21 0.32 -2.00
C GLY A 212 -10.96 -0.50 -2.36
N GLY A 213 -10.67 -1.54 -1.60
CA GLY A 213 -9.56 -2.46 -1.88
C GLY A 213 -8.16 -1.84 -1.88
N SER A 214 -8.00 -0.62 -1.38
CA SER A 214 -6.72 0.15 -1.42
C SER A 214 -6.24 0.45 -2.85
N MET A 215 -7.17 0.62 -3.80
CA MET A 215 -6.79 0.81 -5.21
C MET A 215 -6.73 2.28 -5.64
N THR A 216 -7.41 3.21 -4.98
CA THR A 216 -7.59 4.58 -5.47
C THR A 216 -6.26 5.28 -5.72
N THR A 217 -5.44 5.47 -4.69
CA THR A 217 -4.16 6.18 -4.83
C THR A 217 -3.22 5.50 -5.82
N GLY A 218 -3.10 4.17 -5.74
CA GLY A 218 -2.23 3.40 -6.62
C GLY A 218 -2.61 3.46 -8.10
N SER A 219 -3.90 3.66 -8.39
CA SER A 219 -4.43 3.72 -9.76
C SER A 219 -4.41 5.13 -10.34
N ILE A 220 -4.83 6.14 -9.54
CA ILE A 220 -4.98 7.50 -10.06
C ILE A 220 -3.66 8.29 -10.08
N SER A 221 -2.70 8.01 -9.19
CA SER A 221 -1.44 8.75 -9.14
C SER A 221 -0.63 8.66 -10.43
N PRO A 222 -0.50 7.50 -11.11
CA PRO A 222 0.15 7.42 -12.42
C PRO A 222 -0.56 8.25 -13.50
N ALA A 223 -1.91 8.24 -13.52
CA ALA A 223 -2.69 9.05 -14.43
C ALA A 223 -2.48 10.55 -14.18
N ALA A 224 -2.47 10.98 -12.91
CA ALA A 224 -2.20 12.35 -12.51
C ALA A 224 -0.81 12.82 -12.94
N ARG A 225 0.20 11.97 -12.72
CA ARG A 225 1.57 12.27 -13.16
C ARG A 225 1.65 12.43 -14.68
N ASN A 226 1.03 11.50 -15.41
CA ASN A 226 1.03 11.55 -16.87
C ASN A 226 0.32 12.81 -17.40
N ALA A 227 -0.84 13.18 -16.85
CA ALA A 227 -1.55 14.39 -17.23
C ALA A 227 -0.73 15.66 -16.90
N ALA A 228 -0.10 15.71 -15.73
CA ALA A 228 0.79 16.80 -15.35
C ALA A 228 2.02 16.89 -16.28
N TRP A 229 2.58 15.75 -16.67
CA TRP A 229 3.69 15.72 -17.62
C TRP A 229 3.28 16.23 -19.00
N ILE A 230 2.10 15.83 -19.52
CA ILE A 230 1.60 16.29 -20.81
C ILE A 230 1.42 17.81 -20.81
N VAL A 231 0.74 18.38 -19.84
CA VAL A 231 0.51 19.83 -19.76
C VAL A 231 1.83 20.59 -19.56
N LYS A 232 2.80 20.01 -18.83
CA LYS A 232 4.15 20.54 -18.71
C LYS A 232 4.85 20.63 -20.06
N GLN A 233 4.82 19.58 -20.87
CA GLN A 233 5.44 19.60 -22.19
C GLN A 233 4.82 20.68 -23.07
N GLN A 234 3.48 20.76 -23.11
CA GLN A 234 2.78 21.78 -23.89
C GLN A 234 3.16 23.21 -23.45
N MET A 235 3.27 23.44 -22.14
CA MET A 235 3.69 24.75 -21.60
C MET A 235 5.16 25.05 -21.97
N LEU A 236 6.06 24.09 -21.78
CA LEU A 236 7.48 24.29 -22.09
C LEU A 236 7.72 24.57 -23.59
N GLU A 237 6.98 23.93 -24.49
CA GLU A 237 7.04 24.22 -25.94
C GLU A 237 6.63 25.66 -26.26
N GLN A 238 5.55 26.15 -25.62
CA GLN A 238 5.10 27.54 -25.78
C GLN A 238 6.12 28.55 -25.24
N VAL A 239 6.66 28.29 -24.04
CA VAL A 239 7.66 29.17 -23.42
C VAL A 239 8.98 29.15 -24.19
N ALA A 240 9.41 27.99 -24.68
CA ALA A 240 10.62 27.85 -25.51
C ALA A 240 10.56 28.74 -26.74
N SER A 241 9.40 28.74 -27.42
CA SER A 241 9.16 29.63 -28.58
C SER A 241 9.31 31.12 -28.20
N ALA A 242 8.72 31.54 -27.07
CA ALA A 242 8.79 32.91 -26.58
C ALA A 242 10.21 33.33 -26.14
N LEU A 243 11.00 32.41 -25.63
CA LEU A 243 12.38 32.66 -25.18
C LEU A 243 13.43 32.38 -26.23
N SER A 244 13.07 32.02 -27.46
CA SER A 244 13.97 31.65 -28.57
C SER A 244 14.99 30.55 -28.13
N THR A 245 14.51 29.54 -27.39
CA THR A 245 15.30 28.39 -26.92
C THR A 245 14.59 27.10 -27.28
N SER A 246 15.11 25.94 -26.86
CA SER A 246 14.46 24.64 -27.00
C SER A 246 13.89 24.15 -25.70
N ALA A 247 12.78 23.41 -25.73
CA ALA A 247 12.05 22.95 -24.55
C ALA A 247 12.88 22.03 -23.65
N ASP A 248 13.80 21.25 -24.20
CA ASP A 248 14.72 20.37 -23.48
C ASP A 248 15.75 21.12 -22.60
N LYS A 249 15.95 22.42 -22.86
CA LYS A 249 16.78 23.30 -22.02
C LYS A 249 16.00 24.00 -20.92
N LEU A 250 14.71 23.75 -20.82
CA LEU A 250 13.86 24.38 -19.81
C LEU A 250 13.57 23.42 -18.66
N VAL A 251 13.65 23.92 -17.44
CA VAL A 251 13.28 23.21 -16.21
C VAL A 251 12.31 24.04 -15.38
N LEU A 252 11.42 23.34 -14.65
CA LEU A 252 10.47 23.97 -13.74
C LEU A 252 10.99 23.83 -12.31
N ARG A 253 11.06 24.96 -11.61
CA ARG A 253 11.45 24.99 -10.19
C ARG A 253 10.78 26.19 -9.50
N ASP A 254 10.15 25.92 -8.35
CA ASP A 254 9.57 26.92 -7.47
C ASP A 254 8.62 27.91 -8.20
N GLY A 255 7.83 27.41 -9.15
CA GLY A 255 6.89 28.18 -9.95
C GLY A 255 7.52 29.00 -11.10
N HIS A 256 8.79 28.80 -11.36
CA HIS A 256 9.51 29.50 -12.44
C HIS A 256 9.92 28.53 -13.55
N VAL A 257 9.98 29.04 -14.78
CA VAL A 257 10.62 28.37 -15.91
C VAL A 257 12.05 28.88 -16.01
N LEU A 258 13.02 27.98 -15.85
CA LEU A 258 14.43 28.31 -15.85
C LEU A 258 15.12 27.72 -17.08
N ILE A 259 16.09 28.41 -17.66
CA ILE A 259 16.96 27.83 -18.68
C ILE A 259 18.07 27.04 -17.98
N TYR A 260 18.16 25.75 -18.27
CA TYR A 260 19.22 24.88 -17.76
C TYR A 260 20.47 25.02 -18.64
N ASP A 261 21.56 25.54 -18.07
CA ASP A 261 22.88 25.56 -18.72
C ASP A 261 23.77 24.49 -18.08
N ALA A 262 24.02 23.43 -18.82
CA ALA A 262 24.86 22.32 -18.38
C ALA A 262 26.34 22.73 -18.17
N ALA A 263 26.80 23.85 -18.76
CA ALA A 263 28.18 24.30 -18.67
C ALA A 263 28.50 25.03 -17.34
N GLN A 264 27.47 25.49 -16.63
CA GLN A 264 27.65 26.28 -15.39
C GLN A 264 27.28 25.55 -14.08
N ASN A 265 26.90 24.28 -14.13
CA ASN A 265 26.38 23.54 -12.96
C ASN A 265 25.32 24.31 -12.14
N GLY A 266 24.63 25.24 -12.75
CA GLY A 266 23.64 26.11 -12.14
C GLY A 266 22.53 26.52 -13.11
N THR A 267 21.34 26.71 -12.58
CA THR A 267 20.21 27.29 -13.29
C THR A 267 20.32 28.81 -13.29
N GLU A 268 20.45 29.46 -14.44
CA GLU A 268 20.25 30.92 -14.53
C GLU A 268 18.75 31.23 -14.53
N GLU A 269 18.33 32.10 -13.60
CA GLU A 269 16.97 32.63 -13.53
C GLU A 269 16.79 33.69 -14.66
N LYS A 270 16.13 33.28 -15.76
CA LYS A 270 15.73 34.22 -16.82
C LYS A 270 14.22 34.05 -17.07
N GLY A 271 13.48 34.98 -16.54
CA GLY A 271 12.06 35.16 -16.83
C GLY A 271 11.19 35.31 -15.60
N LYS A 272 10.71 36.50 -15.37
CA LYS A 272 9.54 36.80 -14.54
C LYS A 272 8.29 36.68 -15.37
#